data_f26576a6506afabaafe91b861b7eed4f
#
_entry.id   f26576a6506afabaafe91b861b7eed4f
#
_cell.length_a   1.000
_cell.length_b   1.000
_cell.length_c   1.000
_cell.angle_alpha   90.00
_cell.angle_beta   90.00
_cell.angle_gamma   90.00
#
_symmetry.space_group_name_H-M   'P 1'
#
loop_
_entity.id
_entity.type
_entity.pdbx_description
1 polymer ?
#
loop_
_entity_poly.entity_id
_entity_poly.type
_entity_poly.pdbx_seq_one_letter_code
_entity_poly.pdbx_strand_id
1 'polypeptide(L)'
;QKLKDYPYQFQVLRVEGGTAVMSTPRNFDSPAFRMLGVLYPDINVKDANNPAFIAVERLLGQVQDEAKDIVLAQPGITDVRWELDKGWLRRKGIEVPDKP
;
A
#
# COMPACT_ATOMS: atom_id res chain seq x y z
N GLN A 1 -17.07 3.32 -3.17
CA GLN A 1 -15.84 4.07 -2.95
C GLN A 1 -14.63 3.17 -3.13
N LYS A 2 -13.66 3.57 -3.94
CA LYS A 2 -12.50 2.74 -4.27
C LYS A 2 -11.72 2.29 -3.03
N LEU A 3 -11.47 3.22 -2.12
CA LEU A 3 -10.67 2.94 -0.93
C LEU A 3 -11.36 1.92 -0.03
N LYS A 4 -12.64 2.07 0.18
CA LYS A 4 -13.42 1.19 1.05
C LYS A 4 -13.44 -0.25 0.53
N ASP A 5 -13.53 -0.39 -0.80
CA ASP A 5 -13.65 -1.69 -1.45
C ASP A 5 -12.30 -2.32 -1.82
N TYR A 6 -11.21 -1.59 -1.62
CA TYR A 6 -9.90 -2.09 -1.98
C TYR A 6 -9.49 -3.27 -1.07
N PRO A 7 -8.87 -4.31 -1.62
CA PRO A 7 -8.54 -5.52 -0.83
C PRO A 7 -7.49 -5.31 0.26
N TYR A 8 -6.72 -4.23 0.22
CA TYR A 8 -5.83 -3.87 1.32
C TYR A 8 -6.38 -2.62 2.01
N GLN A 9 -6.49 -2.65 3.33
CA GLN A 9 -6.99 -1.51 4.10
C GLN A 9 -5.83 -0.76 4.74
N PHE A 10 -5.61 0.47 4.29
CA PHE A 10 -4.59 1.35 4.84
C PHE A 10 -4.99 1.78 6.26
N GLN A 11 -4.03 1.80 7.17
CA GLN A 11 -4.29 2.12 8.58
C GLN A 11 -3.32 3.17 9.09
N VAL A 12 -3.80 4.01 10.00
CA VAL A 12 -2.93 4.89 10.77
C VAL A 12 -2.37 4.07 11.93
N LEU A 13 -1.07 3.84 11.92
CA LEU A 13 -0.41 3.02 12.93
C LEU A 13 -0.15 3.81 14.21
N ARG A 14 0.22 5.08 14.07
CA ARG A 14 0.48 5.99 15.17
C ARG A 14 0.61 7.41 14.65
N VAL A 15 0.58 8.38 15.55
CA VAL A 15 0.81 9.78 15.23
C VAL A 15 1.96 10.29 16.09
N GLU A 16 2.95 10.90 15.43
CA GLU A 16 4.16 11.41 16.08
C GLU A 16 4.35 12.86 15.67
N GLY A 17 4.08 13.82 16.59
CA GLY A 17 4.33 15.23 16.35
C GLY A 17 3.62 15.80 15.12
N GLY A 18 2.38 15.40 14.88
CA GLY A 18 1.62 15.86 13.73
C GLY A 18 1.83 15.01 12.47
N THR A 19 2.76 14.06 12.49
CA THR A 19 2.97 13.12 11.39
C THR A 19 2.19 11.84 11.65
N ALA A 20 1.30 11.48 10.75
CA ALA A 20 0.60 10.20 10.81
C ALA A 20 1.45 9.16 10.10
N VAL A 21 1.78 8.07 10.79
CA VAL A 21 2.50 6.94 10.20
C VAL A 21 1.46 5.93 9.75
N MET A 22 1.40 5.72 8.44
CA MET A 22 0.37 4.86 7.82
C MET A 22 0.98 3.60 7.24
N SER A 23 0.20 2.51 7.27
CA SER A 23 0.64 1.24 6.68
C SER A 23 0.52 1.29 5.16
N THR A 24 1.44 0.59 4.49
CA THR A 24 1.39 0.40 3.04
C THR A 24 1.89 -1.01 2.70
N PRO A 25 1.34 -1.64 1.64
CA PRO A 25 1.80 -2.97 1.24
C PRO A 25 3.00 -2.94 0.30
N ARG A 26 3.57 -1.77 0.00
CA ARG A 26 4.69 -1.68 -0.94
C ARG A 26 5.71 -0.62 -0.53
N ASN A 27 7.00 -0.92 -0.83
CA ASN A 27 8.09 0.06 -0.79
C ASN A 27 9.28 -0.52 -1.58
N PHE A 28 10.50 -0.03 -1.33
CA PHE A 28 11.68 -0.57 -2.00
C PHE A 28 11.93 -2.05 -1.68
N ASP A 29 11.65 -2.46 -0.44
CA ASP A 29 11.91 -3.83 -0.01
C ASP A 29 10.82 -4.80 -0.47
N SER A 30 9.63 -4.28 -0.76
CA SER A 30 8.51 -5.09 -1.24
C SER A 30 7.79 -4.34 -2.36
N PRO A 31 8.26 -4.50 -3.61
CA PRO A 31 7.65 -3.83 -4.75
C PRO A 31 6.20 -4.26 -4.99
N ALA A 32 5.44 -3.36 -5.62
CA ALA A 32 4.02 -3.57 -5.83
C ALA A 32 3.69 -4.86 -6.59
N PHE A 33 4.56 -5.31 -7.53
CA PHE A 33 4.24 -6.48 -8.34
C PHE A 33 4.04 -7.75 -7.50
N ARG A 34 4.72 -7.84 -6.35
CA ARG A 34 4.59 -9.00 -5.48
C ARG A 34 3.20 -9.09 -4.85
N MET A 35 2.76 -7.99 -4.23
CA MET A 35 1.44 -8.00 -3.59
C MET A 35 0.32 -8.03 -4.63
N LEU A 36 0.50 -7.39 -5.77
CA LEU A 36 -0.49 -7.43 -6.84
C LEU A 36 -0.62 -8.82 -7.43
N GLY A 37 0.47 -9.57 -7.53
CA GLY A 37 0.42 -10.96 -7.98
C GLY A 37 -0.38 -11.86 -7.05
N VAL A 38 -0.36 -11.59 -5.75
CA VAL A 38 -1.15 -12.35 -4.78
C VAL A 38 -2.62 -11.96 -4.85
N LEU A 39 -2.92 -10.65 -4.94
CA LEU A 39 -4.30 -10.17 -4.97
C LEU A 39 -4.99 -10.42 -6.30
N TYR A 40 -4.25 -10.45 -7.39
CA TYR A 40 -4.78 -10.62 -8.75
C TYR A 40 -4.02 -11.75 -9.46
N PRO A 41 -4.25 -13.00 -9.06
CA PRO A 41 -3.45 -14.12 -9.59
C PRO A 41 -3.60 -14.37 -11.08
N ASP A 42 -4.67 -13.87 -11.69
CA ASP A 42 -4.91 -14.03 -13.13
C ASP A 42 -4.16 -13.02 -13.98
N ILE A 43 -3.50 -12.03 -13.35
CA ILE A 43 -2.77 -11.00 -14.07
C ILE A 43 -1.29 -11.37 -14.09
N ASN A 44 -0.66 -11.29 -15.28
CA ASN A 44 0.78 -11.47 -15.38
C ASN A 44 1.49 -10.21 -14.89
N VAL A 45 1.85 -10.20 -13.61
CA VAL A 45 2.49 -9.04 -12.97
C VAL A 45 3.96 -8.89 -13.34
N LYS A 46 4.54 -9.89 -14.02
CA LYS A 46 5.95 -9.83 -14.46
C LYS A 46 6.09 -9.10 -15.78
N ASP A 47 5.01 -8.87 -16.49
CA ASP A 47 5.01 -8.14 -17.75
C ASP A 47 4.62 -6.68 -17.47
N ALA A 48 5.60 -5.80 -17.44
CA ALA A 48 5.40 -4.39 -17.12
C ALA A 48 4.56 -3.66 -18.20
N ASN A 49 4.42 -4.25 -19.37
CA ASN A 49 3.62 -3.66 -20.46
C ASN A 49 2.19 -4.21 -20.49
N ASN A 50 1.84 -5.13 -19.60
CA ASN A 50 0.50 -5.70 -19.54
C ASN A 50 -0.49 -4.62 -19.09
N PRO A 51 -1.50 -4.27 -19.92
CA PRO A 51 -2.47 -3.24 -19.54
C PRO A 51 -3.21 -3.53 -18.23
N ALA A 52 -3.50 -4.80 -17.95
CA ALA A 52 -4.16 -5.18 -16.70
C ALA A 52 -3.27 -4.90 -15.49
N PHE A 53 -1.97 -5.20 -15.61
CA PHE A 53 -1.02 -4.90 -14.54
C PHE A 53 -0.92 -3.39 -14.32
N ILE A 54 -0.79 -2.61 -15.40
CA ILE A 54 -0.71 -1.15 -15.31
C ILE A 54 -1.94 -0.60 -14.60
N ALA A 55 -3.12 -1.14 -14.93
CA ALA A 55 -4.37 -0.68 -14.33
C ALA A 55 -4.42 -0.93 -12.83
N VAL A 56 -4.05 -2.13 -12.36
CA VAL A 56 -4.08 -2.43 -10.92
C VAL A 56 -2.99 -1.71 -10.16
N GLU A 57 -1.82 -1.49 -10.78
CA GLU A 57 -0.77 -0.69 -10.18
C GLU A 57 -1.21 0.77 -10.01
N ARG A 58 -1.86 1.32 -11.02
CA ARG A 58 -2.41 2.68 -10.95
C ARG A 58 -3.48 2.79 -9.88
N LEU A 59 -4.34 1.79 -9.77
CA LEU A 59 -5.37 1.77 -8.74
C LEU A 59 -4.77 1.79 -7.33
N LEU A 60 -3.70 1.03 -7.10
CA LEU A 60 -3.00 1.03 -5.82
C LEU A 60 -2.52 2.45 -5.48
N GLY A 61 -1.89 3.14 -6.44
CA GLY A 61 -1.45 4.51 -6.23
C GLY A 61 -2.61 5.45 -5.91
N GLN A 62 -3.73 5.31 -6.60
CA GLN A 62 -4.91 6.15 -6.39
C GLN A 62 -5.50 5.95 -4.98
N VAL A 63 -5.68 4.71 -4.54
CA VAL A 63 -6.24 4.46 -3.21
C VAL A 63 -5.28 4.88 -2.10
N GLN A 64 -3.97 4.75 -2.33
CA GLN A 64 -2.98 5.21 -1.37
C GLN A 64 -3.02 6.73 -1.22
N ASP A 65 -3.12 7.45 -2.33
CA ASP A 65 -3.26 8.91 -2.32
C ASP A 65 -4.57 9.34 -1.63
N GLU A 66 -5.65 8.64 -1.90
CA GLU A 66 -6.93 8.92 -1.27
C GLU A 66 -6.86 8.72 0.25
N ALA A 67 -6.25 7.64 0.70
CA ALA A 67 -6.06 7.40 2.13
C ALA A 67 -5.23 8.51 2.77
N LYS A 68 -4.16 8.94 2.11
CA LYS A 68 -3.31 10.03 2.58
C LYS A 68 -4.12 11.33 2.70
N ASP A 69 -4.92 11.65 1.70
CA ASP A 69 -5.71 12.89 1.71
C ASP A 69 -6.72 12.90 2.85
N ILE A 70 -7.37 11.78 3.12
CA ILE A 70 -8.33 11.67 4.22
C ILE A 70 -7.64 11.92 5.55
N VAL A 71 -6.45 11.36 5.74
CA VAL A 71 -5.70 11.51 7.00
C VAL A 71 -5.19 12.94 7.15
N LEU A 72 -4.68 13.55 6.07
CA LEU A 72 -4.20 14.94 6.11
C LEU A 72 -5.31 15.94 6.40
N ALA A 73 -6.56 15.59 6.14
CA ALA A 73 -7.70 16.45 6.44
C ALA A 73 -8.06 16.45 7.93
N GLN A 74 -7.48 15.58 8.73
CA GLN A 74 -7.77 15.51 10.16
C GLN A 74 -7.06 16.62 10.93
N PRO A 75 -7.71 17.20 11.95
CA PRO A 75 -7.07 18.25 12.77
C PRO A 75 -5.79 17.72 13.43
N GLY A 76 -4.75 18.54 13.39
CA GLY A 76 -3.48 18.20 14.04
C GLY A 76 -2.54 17.34 13.18
N ILE A 77 -2.98 16.88 12.02
CA ILE A 77 -2.14 16.12 11.11
C ILE A 77 -1.61 17.03 10.02
N THR A 78 -0.29 17.13 9.92
CA THR A 78 0.37 18.02 8.95
C THR A 78 1.20 17.25 7.92
N ASP A 79 1.46 15.96 8.17
CA ASP A 79 2.28 15.15 7.27
C ASP A 79 1.89 13.68 7.40
N VAL A 80 2.27 12.90 6.39
CA VAL A 80 2.06 11.44 6.36
C VAL A 80 3.37 10.75 6.03
N ARG A 81 3.72 9.73 6.80
CA ARG A 81 4.85 8.86 6.53
C ARG A 81 4.34 7.43 6.34
N TRP A 82 4.90 6.73 5.38
CA TRP A 82 4.49 5.36 5.06
C TRP A 82 5.42 4.34 5.70
N GLU A 83 4.84 3.31 6.30
CA GLU A 83 5.60 2.20 6.88
C GLU A 83 5.10 0.90 6.26
N LEU A 84 6.03 0.06 5.82
CA LEU A 84 5.70 -1.20 5.18
C LEU A 84 4.96 -2.12 6.15
N ASP A 85 3.83 -2.65 5.71
CA ASP A 85 3.02 -3.59 6.51
C ASP A 85 3.58 -5.01 6.35
N LYS A 86 4.65 -5.29 7.06
CA LYS A 86 5.36 -6.57 6.97
C LYS A 86 4.50 -7.74 7.42
N GLY A 87 3.68 -7.53 8.43
CA GLY A 87 2.80 -8.58 8.94
C GLY A 87 1.79 -9.04 7.89
N TRP A 88 1.16 -8.09 7.20
CA TRP A 88 0.21 -8.41 6.14
C TRP A 88 0.89 -9.15 4.99
N LEU A 89 2.08 -8.67 4.58
CA LEU A 89 2.82 -9.29 3.48
C LEU A 89 3.20 -10.74 3.83
N ARG A 90 3.68 -10.98 5.05
CA ARG A 90 4.03 -12.33 5.48
C ARG A 90 2.83 -13.25 5.51
N ARG A 91 1.67 -12.75 5.96
CA ARG A 91 0.44 -13.54 5.95
C ARG A 91 0.00 -13.92 4.54
N LYS A 92 0.38 -13.12 3.54
CA LYS A 92 0.08 -13.40 2.13
C LYS A 92 1.18 -14.22 1.45
N GLY A 93 2.16 -14.70 2.22
CA GLY A 93 3.25 -15.53 1.68
C GLY A 93 4.33 -14.75 0.95
N ILE A 94 4.39 -13.43 1.16
CA ILE A 94 5.40 -12.60 0.54
C ILE A 94 6.56 -12.44 1.49
N GLU A 95 7.75 -12.83 1.03
CA GLU A 95 8.96 -12.72 1.82
C GLU A 95 9.38 -11.25 1.91
N VAL A 96 9.62 -10.78 3.12
CA VAL A 96 10.06 -9.42 3.38
C VAL A 96 11.38 -9.47 4.13
N PRO A 97 12.41 -8.76 3.66
CA PRO A 97 13.69 -8.74 4.38
C PRO A 97 13.54 -8.20 5.80
N ASP A 98 14.17 -8.88 6.74
CA ASP A 98 14.21 -8.48 8.15
C ASP A 98 15.47 -7.69 8.36
N LYS A 99 15.44 -6.42 8.03
CA LYS A 99 16.62 -5.58 8.20
C LYS A 99 16.69 -4.99 9.59
N PRO A 100 17.87 -4.99 10.16
CA PRO A 100 18.08 -4.24 11.39
C PRO A 100 17.95 -2.75 11.14
#